data_998e3f97dc584efa01314fe52072722b
#
_entry.id   998e3f97dc584efa01314fe52072722b
#
_cell.length_a   1.000
_cell.length_b   1.000
_cell.length_c   1.000
_cell.angle_alpha   90.00
_cell.angle_beta   90.00
_cell.angle_gamma   90.00
#
_symmetry.space_group_name_H-M   'P 1'
#
loop_
_entity.id
_entity.type
_entity.pdbx_description
1 polymer ?
#
loop_
_entity_poly.entity_id
_entity_poly.type
_entity_poly.pdbx_seq_one_letter_code
_entity_poly.pdbx_strand_id
1 'polypeptide(L)'
;MGNDEDTVYSTVDCNTHDAEPKIEFEVDANTVVFAIGLKPNKSLLEAEGIDLDDWGYIKLDEDGRTNIDNVYAGGDVTESKATVCRALAAGKKAVKGIIKNI
;
A
#
# COMPACT_ATOMS: atom_id res chain seq x y z
N MET A 1 -10.11 2.52 35.44
CA MET A 1 -9.88 3.83 35.31
C MET A 1 -10.31 4.53 34.06
N GLY A 2 -10.62 4.39 33.12
CA GLY A 2 -11.13 5.04 31.94
C GLY A 2 -11.38 6.52 32.09
N ASN A 3 -10.37 7.31 31.98
CA ASN A 3 -10.59 8.73 31.82
C ASN A 3 -10.57 9.08 30.33
N ASP A 4 -10.89 10.30 29.99
CA ASP A 4 -11.03 10.73 28.60
C ASP A 4 -9.76 10.58 27.79
N GLU A 5 -8.61 10.59 28.44
CA GLU A 5 -7.32 10.44 27.76
C GLU A 5 -7.11 9.03 27.22
N ASP A 6 -7.82 8.07 27.79
CA ASP A 6 -7.71 6.66 27.42
C ASP A 6 -8.77 6.24 26.39
N THR A 7 -9.57 7.18 25.94
CA THR A 7 -10.65 6.89 25.01
C THR A 7 -10.18 7.08 23.57
N VAL A 8 -10.43 6.09 22.77
CA VAL A 8 -10.04 6.07 21.36
C VAL A 8 -11.27 5.94 20.49
N TYR A 9 -11.35 6.78 19.50
CA TYR A 9 -12.38 6.70 18.47
C TYR A 9 -11.84 5.95 17.27
N SER A 10 -12.56 4.92 16.87
CA SER A 10 -12.18 4.13 15.73
C SER A 10 -13.30 4.13 14.70
N THR A 11 -12.95 4.42 13.47
CA THR A 11 -13.86 4.32 12.34
C THR A 11 -13.41 3.17 11.47
N VAL A 12 -14.26 2.19 11.31
CA VAL A 12 -13.95 1.03 10.46
C VAL A 12 -14.41 1.32 9.05
N ASP A 13 -13.45 1.56 8.18
CA ASP A 13 -13.72 1.96 6.82
C ASP A 13 -12.64 1.41 5.88
N CYS A 14 -12.31 0.16 6.07
CA CYS A 14 -11.12 -0.41 5.45
C CYS A 14 -11.21 -0.61 3.96
N ASN A 15 -12.37 -0.84 3.42
CA ASN A 15 -12.50 -1.28 2.04
C ASN A 15 -13.58 -0.59 1.28
N THR A 16 -14.13 0.43 1.82
CA THR A 16 -15.31 0.95 1.21
C THR A 16 -15.00 2.09 0.32
N HIS A 17 -15.19 1.85 -0.90
CA HIS A 17 -15.49 2.88 -1.85
C HIS A 17 -16.95 3.23 -1.78
N ASP A 18 -17.69 2.53 -0.98
CA ASP A 18 -19.13 2.60 -0.94
C ASP A 18 -19.59 3.44 0.21
N ALA A 19 -20.76 3.97 0.08
CA ALA A 19 -21.37 4.80 1.07
C ALA A 19 -21.97 3.98 2.21
N GLU A 20 -21.29 2.97 2.68
CA GLU A 20 -21.75 2.29 3.89
C GLU A 20 -21.64 3.23 5.08
N PRO A 21 -22.63 3.26 5.95
CA PRO A 21 -22.58 4.12 7.11
C PRO A 21 -21.39 3.76 7.99
N LYS A 22 -20.61 4.76 8.34
CA LYS A 22 -19.51 4.59 9.26
C LYS A 22 -20.06 4.36 10.66
N ILE A 23 -19.49 3.39 11.32
CA ILE A 23 -19.83 3.09 12.71
C ILE A 23 -18.72 3.65 13.58
N GLU A 24 -19.10 4.50 14.51
CA GLU A 24 -18.18 5.07 15.48
C GLU A 24 -18.47 4.48 16.85
N PHE A 25 -17.43 4.15 17.57
CA PHE A 25 -17.53 3.65 18.93
C PHE A 25 -16.31 4.08 19.74
N GLU A 26 -16.46 4.05 21.04
CA GLU A 26 -15.41 4.44 21.95
C GLU A 26 -14.88 3.22 22.69
N VAL A 27 -13.57 3.14 22.84
CA VAL A 27 -12.92 2.09 23.61
C VAL A 27 -11.90 2.74 24.54
N ASP A 28 -11.98 2.42 25.82
CA ASP A 28 -10.99 2.88 26.79
C ASP A 28 -9.67 2.17 26.55
N ALA A 29 -8.61 2.94 26.42
CA ALA A 29 -7.28 2.40 26.17
C ALA A 29 -6.19 3.30 26.72
N ASN A 30 -5.12 2.72 27.24
CA ASN A 30 -3.94 3.45 27.69
C ASN A 30 -2.90 3.57 26.58
N THR A 31 -2.94 2.69 25.62
CA THR A 31 -1.99 2.66 24.51
C THR A 31 -2.73 2.35 23.22
N VAL A 32 -2.39 3.06 22.17
CA VAL A 32 -2.98 2.86 20.86
C VAL A 32 -1.87 2.59 19.86
N VAL A 33 -2.03 1.52 19.10
CA VAL A 33 -1.10 1.15 18.03
C VAL A 33 -1.84 1.18 16.71
N PHE A 34 -1.32 1.97 15.77
CA PHE A 34 -1.84 1.99 14.41
C PHE A 34 -1.13 0.92 13.59
N ALA A 35 -1.86 -0.13 13.27
CA ALA A 35 -1.36 -1.23 12.44
C ALA A 35 -2.23 -1.37 11.20
N ILE A 36 -2.48 -0.24 10.55
CA ILE A 36 -3.43 -0.13 9.44
C ILE A 36 -2.80 -0.33 8.08
N GLY A 37 -1.53 -0.66 8.05
CA GLY A 37 -0.80 -0.93 6.83
C GLY A 37 0.42 -0.05 6.67
N LEU A 38 1.13 -0.31 5.59
CA LEU A 38 2.32 0.44 5.23
C LEU A 38 2.08 1.07 3.86
N LYS A 39 2.78 2.16 3.61
CA LYS A 39 2.76 2.84 2.33
C LYS A 39 4.17 2.97 1.78
N PRO A 40 4.35 3.01 0.45
CA PRO A 40 5.65 3.26 -0.15
C PRO A 40 6.22 4.60 0.29
N ASN A 41 7.54 4.70 0.24
CA ASN A 41 8.22 5.98 0.50
C ASN A 41 8.08 6.87 -0.75
N LYS A 42 7.01 7.61 -0.81
CA LYS A 42 6.64 8.43 -1.95
C LYS A 42 7.72 9.45 -2.30
N SER A 43 8.30 10.09 -1.30
CA SER A 43 9.33 11.12 -1.52
C SER A 43 10.54 10.59 -2.27
N LEU A 44 11.00 9.39 -1.89
CA LEU A 44 12.13 8.75 -2.54
C LEU A 44 11.80 8.38 -3.97
N LEU A 45 10.65 7.78 -4.19
CA LEU A 45 10.24 7.33 -5.51
C LEU A 45 10.03 8.50 -6.47
N GLU A 46 9.44 9.58 -6.01
CA GLU A 46 9.29 10.79 -6.81
C GLU A 46 10.63 11.45 -7.14
N ALA A 47 11.56 11.43 -6.19
CA ALA A 47 12.90 11.97 -6.40
C ALA A 47 13.65 11.21 -7.52
N GLU A 48 13.38 9.92 -7.67
CA GLU A 48 13.97 9.11 -8.74
C GLU A 48 13.21 9.19 -10.06
N GLY A 49 12.13 9.95 -10.11
CA GLY A 49 11.34 10.12 -11.34
C GLY A 49 10.42 8.96 -11.66
N ILE A 50 10.10 8.13 -10.69
CA ILE A 50 9.20 7.00 -10.89
C ILE A 50 7.75 7.46 -10.79
N ASP A 51 6.95 7.12 -11.78
CA ASP A 51 5.53 7.46 -11.77
C ASP A 51 4.77 6.63 -10.75
N LEU A 52 3.94 7.29 -9.98
CA LEU A 52 3.10 6.69 -8.97
C LEU A 52 1.64 6.86 -9.33
N ASP A 53 0.81 5.94 -8.84
CA ASP A 53 -0.63 6.08 -8.98
C ASP A 53 -1.19 7.07 -7.94
N ASP A 54 -2.50 7.27 -7.95
CA ASP A 54 -3.15 8.20 -7.02
C ASP A 54 -3.00 7.81 -5.54
N TRP A 55 -2.67 6.56 -5.29
CA TRP A 55 -2.51 6.02 -3.96
C TRP A 55 -1.07 6.00 -3.47
N GLY A 56 -0.13 6.38 -4.34
CA GLY A 56 1.30 6.41 -4.02
C GLY A 56 2.05 5.12 -4.32
N TYR A 57 1.44 4.18 -5.01
CA TYR A 57 2.11 2.95 -5.45
C TYR A 57 2.72 3.13 -6.83
N ILE A 58 3.78 2.37 -7.11
CA ILE A 58 4.45 2.46 -8.40
C ILE A 58 3.52 1.94 -9.51
N LYS A 59 3.38 2.74 -10.56
CA LYS A 59 2.65 2.32 -11.76
C LYS A 59 3.49 1.38 -12.58
N LEU A 60 2.91 0.27 -12.98
CA LEU A 60 3.56 -0.73 -13.80
C LEU A 60 2.75 -1.02 -15.06
N ASP A 61 3.44 -1.45 -16.10
CA ASP A 61 2.80 -2.00 -17.29
C ASP A 61 2.52 -3.51 -17.12
N GLU A 62 2.14 -4.17 -18.20
CA GLU A 62 1.82 -5.60 -18.21
C GLU A 62 2.99 -6.47 -17.79
N ASP A 63 4.20 -6.00 -18.03
CA ASP A 63 5.45 -6.75 -17.79
C ASP A 63 6.08 -6.43 -16.44
N GLY A 64 5.46 -5.58 -15.63
CA GLY A 64 6.03 -5.14 -14.37
C GLY A 64 7.07 -4.03 -14.51
N ARG A 65 7.10 -3.35 -15.64
CA ARG A 65 8.05 -2.27 -15.90
C ARG A 65 7.48 -0.93 -15.46
N THR A 66 8.33 -0.10 -14.88
CA THR A 66 7.98 1.27 -14.52
C THR A 66 8.04 2.19 -15.74
N ASN A 67 7.80 3.47 -15.54
CA ASN A 67 7.98 4.47 -16.58
C ASN A 67 9.44 4.67 -17.00
N ILE A 68 10.38 4.18 -16.21
CA ILE A 68 11.81 4.30 -16.51
C ILE A 68 12.28 3.03 -17.21
N ASP A 69 12.99 3.19 -18.31
CA ASP A 69 13.53 2.07 -19.07
C ASP A 69 14.43 1.21 -18.19
N ASN A 70 14.30 -0.11 -18.32
CA ASN A 70 15.09 -1.09 -17.59
C ASN A 70 14.87 -1.11 -16.07
N VAL A 71 13.83 -0.46 -15.59
CA VAL A 71 13.46 -0.48 -14.16
C VAL A 71 12.13 -1.18 -13.99
N TYR A 72 12.15 -2.24 -13.23
CA TYR A 72 10.99 -3.09 -12.93
C TYR A 72 10.70 -3.07 -11.45
N ALA A 73 9.49 -3.35 -11.09
CA ALA A 73 9.09 -3.38 -9.68
C ALA A 73 8.02 -4.45 -9.45
N GLY A 74 7.91 -4.85 -8.21
CA GLY A 74 6.88 -5.79 -7.78
C GLY A 74 6.78 -5.81 -6.28
N GLY A 75 5.69 -6.38 -5.78
CA GLY A 75 5.46 -6.52 -4.36
C GLY A 75 4.71 -5.35 -3.75
N ASP A 76 4.90 -5.15 -2.47
CA ASP A 76 4.12 -4.21 -1.66
C ASP A 76 4.23 -2.76 -2.13
N VAL A 77 5.28 -2.42 -2.80
CA VAL A 77 5.50 -1.06 -3.32
C VAL A 77 4.60 -0.76 -4.52
N THR A 78 3.98 -1.77 -5.10
CA THR A 78 3.17 -1.65 -6.31
C THR A 78 1.67 -1.84 -6.09
N GLU A 79 1.28 -2.35 -4.93
CA GLU A 79 -0.13 -2.58 -4.65
C GLU A 79 -0.46 -2.59 -3.16
N SER A 80 -1.71 -2.29 -2.85
CA SER A 80 -2.16 -2.21 -1.47
C SER A 80 -2.38 -3.57 -0.81
N LYS A 81 -2.59 -4.61 -1.59
CA LYS A 81 -2.83 -5.95 -1.06
C LYS A 81 -1.50 -6.67 -0.85
N ALA A 82 -0.82 -6.28 0.21
CA ALA A 82 0.52 -6.76 0.53
C ALA A 82 0.47 -8.15 1.16
N THR A 83 0.69 -9.17 0.37
CA THR A 83 0.83 -10.56 0.85
C THR A 83 2.07 -11.19 0.27
N VAL A 84 2.60 -12.20 0.96
CA VAL A 84 3.79 -12.92 0.50
C VAL A 84 3.55 -13.56 -0.86
N CYS A 85 2.40 -14.17 -1.06
CA CYS A 85 2.07 -14.82 -2.32
C CYS A 85 2.02 -13.81 -3.48
N ARG A 86 1.45 -12.66 -3.26
CA ARG A 86 1.38 -11.61 -4.26
C ARG A 86 2.74 -11.03 -4.57
N ALA A 87 3.57 -10.84 -3.55
CA ALA A 87 4.93 -10.35 -3.74
C ALA A 87 5.77 -11.31 -4.58
N LEU A 88 5.67 -12.61 -4.29
CA LEU A 88 6.35 -13.63 -5.08
C LEU A 88 5.87 -13.65 -6.53
N ALA A 89 4.56 -13.59 -6.73
CA ALA A 89 3.98 -13.56 -8.07
C ALA A 89 4.43 -12.32 -8.85
N ALA A 90 4.46 -11.18 -8.20
CA ALA A 90 4.91 -9.93 -8.81
C ALA A 90 6.39 -9.99 -9.19
N GLY A 91 7.23 -10.57 -8.33
CA GLY A 91 8.64 -10.77 -8.63
C GLY A 91 8.85 -11.67 -9.84
N LYS A 92 8.13 -12.78 -9.90
CA LYS A 92 8.17 -13.67 -11.07
C LYS A 92 7.73 -12.98 -12.35
N LYS A 93 6.68 -12.19 -12.27
CA LYS A 93 6.19 -11.42 -13.41
C LYS A 93 7.24 -10.42 -13.89
N ALA A 94 7.88 -9.72 -12.98
CA ALA A 94 8.94 -8.77 -13.31
C ALA A 94 10.10 -9.45 -13.99
N VAL A 95 10.53 -10.62 -13.51
CA VAL A 95 11.61 -11.39 -14.14
C VAL A 95 11.24 -11.81 -15.56
N LYS A 96 10.02 -12.28 -15.77
CA LYS A 96 9.56 -12.62 -17.12
C LYS A 96 9.58 -11.41 -18.05
N GLY A 97 9.18 -10.25 -17.52
CA GLY A 97 9.24 -8.99 -18.26
C GLY A 97 10.65 -8.60 -18.63
N ILE A 98 11.60 -8.75 -17.72
CA ILE A 98 13.02 -8.48 -17.97
C ILE A 98 13.54 -9.40 -19.08
N ILE A 99 13.29 -10.68 -18.96
CA ILE A 99 13.74 -11.66 -19.95
C ILE A 99 13.17 -11.36 -21.34
N LYS A 100 11.91 -11.00 -21.40
CA LYS A 100 11.22 -10.67 -22.64
C LYS A 100 11.82 -9.44 -23.32
N ASN A 101 12.30 -8.47 -22.55
CA ASN A 101 12.76 -7.18 -23.04
C ASN A 101 14.28 -7.04 -23.14
N ILE A 102 15.00 -8.09 -22.85
CA ILE A 102 16.47 -8.08 -23.03
C ILE A 102 16.83 -8.23 -24.51
#